data_60517e1f70f96a80d902dd9950c966dd
#
_entry.id   60517e1f70f96a80d902dd9950c966dd
#
_cell.length_a   1.000
_cell.length_b   1.000
_cell.length_c   1.000
_cell.angle_alpha   90.00
_cell.angle_beta   90.00
_cell.angle_gamma   90.00
#
_symmetry.space_group_name_H-M   'P 1'
#
loop_
_entity.id
_entity.type
_entity.pdbx_description
1 polymer ?
#
loop_
_entity_poly.entity_id
_entity_poly.type
_entity_poly.pdbx_seq_one_letter_code
_entity_poly.pdbx_strand_id
1 'polypeptide(L)'
;MSGPRRSHSIARTSLAALIAVACLSLGACKNKSADLGDADPMATGSISPPSLKETAKLGKDWQADPKNLRLGLAYAAQLKKLGQNDQQLQVLGRLLQYHPADPTLLSTYGRELAQTGQPDQAQPVLAKAIASGSTDWRVYSAMGSILDQQAKYGEARDYYQRALETTPNKAAVMNNLGMSYALEGDLKQAEKTLRGASNLPGGKNEPRLRQNLALVVGLQGRFDEARQIASADLPPDEVEANMAYLQKMLAQPNTWQQLSEKPAG
;
A
#
# COMPACT_ATOMS: atom_id res chain seq x y z
N MET A 1 37.36 -42.65 2.31
CA MET A 1 36.44 -42.25 3.37
C MET A 1 36.14 -40.77 3.19
N SER A 2 35.04 -40.48 2.54
CA SER A 2 34.66 -39.14 2.14
C SER A 2 33.53 -38.64 3.06
N GLY A 3 33.81 -37.64 3.90
CA GLY A 3 32.84 -37.04 4.79
C GLY A 3 31.87 -36.09 4.07
N PRO A 4 30.60 -36.00 4.46
CA PRO A 4 29.62 -35.13 3.81
C PRO A 4 29.85 -33.67 4.17
N ARG A 5 29.95 -32.80 3.16
CA ARG A 5 29.91 -31.36 3.29
C ARG A 5 28.51 -30.94 3.73
N ARG A 6 28.38 -30.47 4.96
CA ARG A 6 27.17 -29.76 5.44
C ARG A 6 27.08 -28.40 4.75
N SER A 7 26.12 -28.25 3.86
CA SER A 7 25.71 -26.95 3.35
C SER A 7 24.93 -26.22 4.46
N HIS A 8 25.50 -25.18 5.05
CA HIS A 8 24.77 -24.26 5.88
C HIS A 8 23.91 -23.38 4.99
N SER A 9 22.62 -23.66 4.89
CA SER A 9 21.65 -22.73 4.36
C SER A 9 21.47 -21.60 5.41
N ILE A 10 22.21 -20.51 5.23
CA ILE A 10 22.01 -19.30 6.01
C ILE A 10 20.66 -18.74 5.56
N ALA A 11 19.70 -18.76 6.47
CA ALA A 11 18.37 -18.19 6.29
C ALA A 11 18.53 -16.70 5.91
N ARG A 12 18.13 -16.36 4.68
CA ARG A 12 18.01 -14.99 4.19
C ARG A 12 16.84 -14.34 4.92
N THR A 13 17.09 -13.77 6.10
CA THR A 13 16.12 -12.85 6.71
C THR A 13 16.17 -11.56 5.90
N SER A 14 15.23 -11.43 5.00
CA SER A 14 15.15 -10.35 4.02
C SER A 14 15.05 -8.98 4.72
N LEU A 15 15.78 -8.00 4.21
CA LEU A 15 15.66 -6.56 4.54
C LEU A 15 14.20 -6.09 4.51
N ALA A 16 13.38 -6.70 3.67
CA ALA A 16 11.93 -6.52 3.62
C ALA A 16 11.25 -6.67 5.00
N ALA A 17 11.70 -7.58 5.84
CA ALA A 17 11.16 -7.74 7.19
C ALA A 17 11.52 -6.58 8.11
N LEU A 18 12.70 -5.98 7.95
CA LEU A 18 13.16 -4.84 8.75
C LEU A 18 12.47 -3.53 8.35
N ILE A 19 12.31 -3.29 7.06
CA ILE A 19 11.59 -2.11 6.55
C ILE A 19 10.09 -2.22 6.83
N ALA A 20 9.51 -3.43 6.73
CA ALA A 20 8.11 -3.67 7.10
C ALA A 20 7.86 -3.42 8.60
N VAL A 21 8.79 -3.80 9.48
CA VAL A 21 8.71 -3.53 10.92
C VAL A 21 8.88 -2.03 11.21
N ALA A 22 9.76 -1.33 10.51
CA ALA A 22 9.91 0.13 10.64
C ALA A 22 8.64 0.87 10.19
N CYS A 23 7.99 0.42 9.11
CA CYS A 23 6.72 0.98 8.64
C CYS A 23 5.56 0.72 9.61
N LEU A 24 5.57 -0.42 10.34
CA LEU A 24 4.53 -0.77 11.31
C LEU A 24 4.68 -0.01 12.64
N SER A 25 5.90 0.32 13.06
CA SER A 25 6.14 1.07 14.31
C SER A 25 5.91 2.60 14.17
N LEU A 26 5.96 3.14 12.95
CA LEU A 26 5.62 4.54 12.65
C LEU A 26 4.09 4.76 12.56
N GLY A 27 3.30 3.72 12.70
CA GLY A 27 1.83 3.75 12.53
C GLY A 27 1.03 3.85 13.82
N ALA A 28 1.61 4.18 14.97
CA ALA A 28 0.88 4.40 16.21
C ALA A 28 0.30 5.83 16.32
N CYS A 29 -0.03 6.46 15.20
CA CYS A 29 -0.88 7.64 15.23
C CYS A 29 -2.32 7.22 15.43
N LYS A 30 -2.87 7.58 16.59
CA LYS A 30 -4.29 7.63 16.91
C LYS A 30 -5.08 8.13 15.70
N ASN A 31 -5.89 7.26 15.16
CA ASN A 31 -6.74 7.39 13.99
C ASN A 31 -7.52 8.72 13.97
N LYS A 32 -6.96 9.75 13.35
CA LYS A 32 -7.74 10.68 12.55
C LYS A 32 -7.64 10.15 11.14
N SER A 33 -8.68 9.52 10.66
CA SER A 33 -8.86 9.16 9.27
C SER A 33 -8.57 10.39 8.42
N ALA A 34 -7.31 10.49 7.94
CA ALA A 34 -7.00 11.34 6.83
C ALA A 34 -7.71 10.70 5.65
N ASP A 35 -8.82 11.28 5.31
CA ASP A 35 -9.59 11.05 4.11
C ASP A 35 -8.60 11.10 2.93
N LEU A 36 -8.30 9.93 2.36
CA LEU A 36 -7.61 9.85 1.07
C LEU A 36 -8.62 10.38 0.05
N GLY A 37 -8.66 11.70 -0.05
CA GLY A 37 -9.52 12.43 -0.96
C GLY A 37 -9.12 12.16 -2.41
N ASP A 38 -9.64 11.09 -2.97
CA ASP A 38 -10.02 10.99 -4.36
C ASP A 38 -11.50 10.64 -4.37
N ALA A 39 -12.31 11.68 -4.41
CA ALA A 39 -13.73 11.56 -4.68
C ALA A 39 -13.88 10.79 -5.98
N ASP A 40 -14.50 9.62 -5.90
CA ASP A 40 -15.02 8.90 -7.04
C ASP A 40 -15.83 9.90 -7.90
N PRO A 41 -15.58 10.09 -9.21
CA PRO A 41 -16.31 11.05 -10.03
C PRO A 41 -17.83 10.78 -10.12
N MET A 42 -18.34 9.75 -9.44
CA MET A 42 -19.77 9.44 -9.30
C MET A 42 -20.38 9.97 -7.99
N ALA A 43 -19.63 10.63 -7.10
CA ALA A 43 -20.12 11.15 -5.83
C ALA A 43 -20.23 12.67 -5.84
N THR A 44 -21.11 13.23 -6.67
CA THR A 44 -21.62 14.61 -6.48
C THR A 44 -22.77 14.60 -5.47
N GLY A 45 -22.46 14.22 -4.22
CA GLY A 45 -23.38 14.30 -3.08
C GLY A 45 -22.58 14.70 -1.86
N SER A 46 -23.04 15.70 -1.11
CA SER A 46 -22.43 16.14 0.15
C SER A 46 -22.03 14.93 1.00
N ILE A 47 -20.77 14.89 1.44
CA ILE A 47 -20.23 13.83 2.29
C ILE A 47 -20.85 14.00 3.68
N SER A 48 -22.08 13.52 3.85
CA SER A 48 -22.65 13.33 5.17
C SER A 48 -21.97 12.16 5.86
N PRO A 49 -21.72 12.23 7.18
CA PRO A 49 -21.16 11.11 7.92
C PRO A 49 -22.02 9.85 7.69
N PRO A 50 -21.41 8.65 7.64
CA PRO A 50 -22.14 7.43 7.35
C PRO A 50 -23.28 7.22 8.36
N SER A 51 -24.51 7.20 7.87
CA SER A 51 -25.70 7.00 8.70
C SER A 51 -25.97 5.51 8.87
N LEU A 52 -25.97 5.03 10.11
CA LEU A 52 -26.37 3.65 10.44
C LEU A 52 -27.75 3.31 9.86
N LYS A 53 -28.67 4.29 9.88
CA LYS A 53 -30.03 4.13 9.33
C LYS A 53 -30.02 3.91 7.81
N GLU A 54 -29.19 4.67 7.08
CA GLU A 54 -29.04 4.51 5.63
C GLU A 54 -28.37 3.18 5.29
N THR A 55 -27.35 2.80 6.05
CA THR A 55 -26.66 1.52 5.87
C THR A 55 -27.63 0.35 6.12
N ALA A 56 -28.45 0.40 7.17
CA ALA A 56 -29.45 -0.62 7.45
C ALA A 56 -30.51 -0.69 6.35
N LYS A 57 -30.96 0.48 5.82
CA LYS A 57 -31.89 0.53 4.69
C LYS A 57 -31.29 -0.11 3.44
N LEU A 58 -30.08 0.26 3.06
CA LEU A 58 -29.36 -0.32 1.91
C LEU A 58 -29.17 -1.83 2.07
N GLY A 59 -28.83 -2.28 3.28
CA GLY A 59 -28.70 -3.70 3.58
C GLY A 59 -30.01 -4.46 3.37
N LYS A 60 -31.14 -3.91 3.85
CA LYS A 60 -32.48 -4.49 3.64
C LYS A 60 -32.87 -4.52 2.15
N ASP A 61 -32.64 -3.41 1.44
CA ASP A 61 -32.97 -3.30 0.01
C ASP A 61 -32.14 -4.31 -0.80
N TRP A 62 -30.84 -4.45 -0.48
CA TRP A 62 -29.97 -5.43 -1.13
C TRP A 62 -30.34 -6.88 -0.78
N GLN A 63 -30.74 -7.17 0.47
CA GLN A 63 -31.19 -8.51 0.85
C GLN A 63 -32.44 -8.94 0.08
N ALA A 64 -33.32 -8.00 -0.30
CA ALA A 64 -34.49 -8.25 -1.12
C ALA A 64 -34.12 -8.56 -2.58
N ASP A 65 -33.00 -8.00 -3.10
CA ASP A 65 -32.48 -8.27 -4.44
C ASP A 65 -30.94 -8.43 -4.42
N PRO A 66 -30.42 -9.60 -3.98
CA PRO A 66 -28.99 -9.83 -3.82
C PRO A 66 -28.19 -9.83 -5.14
N LYS A 67 -28.88 -9.91 -6.28
CA LYS A 67 -28.25 -9.87 -7.61
C LYS A 67 -27.98 -8.43 -8.09
N ASN A 68 -28.59 -7.46 -7.45
CA ASN A 68 -28.47 -6.07 -7.86
C ASN A 68 -27.09 -5.51 -7.55
N LEU A 69 -26.25 -5.45 -8.57
CA LEU A 69 -24.86 -5.01 -8.49
C LEU A 69 -24.74 -3.60 -7.88
N ARG A 70 -25.57 -2.65 -8.35
CA ARG A 70 -25.53 -1.25 -7.89
C ARG A 70 -25.89 -1.14 -6.41
N LEU A 71 -26.95 -1.82 -5.95
CA LEU A 71 -27.33 -1.80 -4.54
C LEU A 71 -26.27 -2.47 -3.67
N GLY A 72 -25.72 -3.60 -4.10
CA GLY A 72 -24.68 -4.29 -3.35
C GLY A 72 -23.38 -3.49 -3.24
N LEU A 73 -22.93 -2.85 -4.33
CA LEU A 73 -21.75 -1.96 -4.28
C LEU A 73 -22.00 -0.73 -3.39
N ALA A 74 -23.18 -0.14 -3.45
CA ALA A 74 -23.53 0.99 -2.57
C ALA A 74 -23.56 0.56 -1.09
N TYR A 75 -24.12 -0.62 -0.79
CA TYR A 75 -24.12 -1.16 0.56
C TYR A 75 -22.70 -1.47 1.06
N ALA A 76 -21.88 -2.13 0.22
CA ALA A 76 -20.48 -2.41 0.54
C ALA A 76 -19.67 -1.12 0.81
N ALA A 77 -19.92 -0.05 0.05
CA ALA A 77 -19.28 1.23 0.26
C ALA A 77 -19.67 1.89 1.60
N GLN A 78 -20.92 1.77 2.05
CA GLN A 78 -21.34 2.25 3.36
C GLN A 78 -20.74 1.42 4.50
N LEU A 79 -20.69 0.09 4.35
CA LEU A 79 -20.03 -0.80 5.31
C LEU A 79 -18.55 -0.42 5.49
N LYS A 80 -17.84 -0.12 4.40
CA LYS A 80 -16.45 0.36 4.44
C LYS A 80 -16.32 1.66 5.26
N LYS A 81 -17.18 2.65 5.01
CA LYS A 81 -17.17 3.92 5.76
C LYS A 81 -17.42 3.72 7.26
N LEU A 82 -18.14 2.67 7.64
CA LEU A 82 -18.38 2.30 9.04
C LEU A 82 -17.27 1.39 9.63
N GLY A 83 -16.22 1.06 8.84
CA GLY A 83 -15.16 0.14 9.27
C GLY A 83 -15.60 -1.33 9.35
N GLN A 84 -16.78 -1.67 8.82
CA GLN A 84 -17.33 -3.03 8.83
C GLN A 84 -16.76 -3.85 7.66
N ASN A 85 -15.44 -4.01 7.64
CA ASN A 85 -14.71 -4.58 6.51
C ASN A 85 -15.09 -6.03 6.22
N ASP A 86 -15.32 -6.85 7.25
CA ASP A 86 -15.71 -8.25 7.05
C ASP A 86 -17.07 -8.37 6.36
N GLN A 87 -18.04 -7.56 6.79
CA GLN A 87 -19.36 -7.54 6.15
C GLN A 87 -19.28 -6.98 4.72
N GLN A 88 -18.45 -5.98 4.49
CA GLN A 88 -18.18 -5.46 3.15
C GLN A 88 -17.65 -6.58 2.23
N LEU A 89 -16.64 -7.33 2.67
CA LEU A 89 -16.08 -8.44 1.89
C LEU A 89 -17.12 -9.55 1.63
N GLN A 90 -17.97 -9.87 2.60
CA GLN A 90 -19.07 -10.84 2.40
C GLN A 90 -20.05 -10.36 1.32
N VAL A 91 -20.43 -9.09 1.33
CA VAL A 91 -21.33 -8.51 0.31
C VAL A 91 -20.68 -8.60 -1.08
N LEU A 92 -19.42 -8.16 -1.20
CA LEU A 92 -18.69 -8.19 -2.47
C LEU A 92 -18.49 -9.62 -2.99
N GLY A 93 -18.13 -10.55 -2.10
CA GLY A 93 -17.98 -11.97 -2.45
C GLY A 93 -19.30 -12.62 -2.92
N ARG A 94 -20.43 -12.25 -2.30
CA ARG A 94 -21.76 -12.72 -2.74
C ARG A 94 -22.15 -12.14 -4.10
N LEU A 95 -21.84 -10.88 -4.37
CA LEU A 95 -22.08 -10.28 -5.69
C LEU A 95 -21.29 -10.98 -6.79
N LEU A 96 -20.05 -11.43 -6.53
CA LEU A 96 -19.24 -12.17 -7.50
C LEU A 96 -19.85 -13.50 -7.94
N GLN A 97 -20.74 -14.11 -7.15
CA GLN A 97 -21.48 -15.31 -7.56
C GLN A 97 -22.44 -15.01 -8.71
N TYR A 98 -22.96 -13.79 -8.79
CA TYR A 98 -23.89 -13.35 -9.83
C TYR A 98 -23.21 -12.58 -10.97
N HIS A 99 -22.08 -11.93 -10.68
CA HIS A 99 -21.33 -11.06 -11.60
C HIS A 99 -19.84 -11.46 -11.66
N PRO A 100 -19.51 -12.72 -12.04
CA PRO A 100 -18.15 -13.27 -11.87
C PRO A 100 -17.08 -12.64 -12.75
N ALA A 101 -17.48 -11.83 -13.75
CA ALA A 101 -16.54 -11.19 -14.69
C ALA A 101 -16.69 -9.66 -14.73
N ASP A 102 -17.48 -9.07 -13.81
CA ASP A 102 -17.59 -7.61 -13.75
C ASP A 102 -16.28 -6.98 -13.29
N PRO A 103 -15.61 -6.15 -14.13
CA PRO A 103 -14.28 -5.62 -13.82
C PRO A 103 -14.29 -4.64 -12.64
N THR A 104 -15.37 -3.91 -12.43
CA THR A 104 -15.52 -2.95 -11.32
C THR A 104 -15.65 -3.69 -9.98
N LEU A 105 -16.48 -4.73 -9.96
CA LEU A 105 -16.65 -5.56 -8.76
C LEU A 105 -15.37 -6.32 -8.42
N LEU A 106 -14.72 -6.95 -9.39
CA LEU A 106 -13.44 -7.64 -9.22
C LEU A 106 -12.36 -6.67 -8.71
N SER A 107 -12.27 -5.47 -9.30
CA SER A 107 -11.34 -4.42 -8.87
C SER A 107 -11.58 -4.01 -7.42
N THR A 108 -12.84 -3.79 -7.05
CA THR A 108 -13.22 -3.39 -5.70
C THR A 108 -12.90 -4.50 -4.70
N TYR A 109 -13.36 -5.73 -4.96
CA TYR A 109 -13.17 -6.86 -4.05
C TYR A 109 -11.69 -7.21 -3.87
N GLY A 110 -10.92 -7.29 -4.95
CA GLY A 110 -9.49 -7.59 -4.89
C GLY A 110 -8.70 -6.55 -4.10
N ARG A 111 -9.01 -5.27 -4.28
CA ARG A 111 -8.37 -4.19 -3.51
C ARG A 111 -8.74 -4.24 -2.02
N GLU A 112 -10.00 -4.51 -1.70
CA GLU A 112 -10.43 -4.63 -0.29
C GLU A 112 -9.76 -5.84 0.39
N LEU A 113 -9.65 -6.98 -0.28
CA LEU A 113 -8.88 -8.13 0.21
C LEU A 113 -7.41 -7.75 0.49
N ALA A 114 -6.76 -7.03 -0.41
CA ALA A 114 -5.38 -6.58 -0.21
C ALA A 114 -5.26 -5.62 0.99
N GLN A 115 -6.19 -4.67 1.13
CA GLN A 115 -6.20 -3.69 2.23
C GLN A 115 -6.48 -4.33 3.60
N THR A 116 -7.24 -5.43 3.64
CA THR A 116 -7.56 -6.18 4.86
C THR A 116 -6.54 -7.28 5.19
N GLY A 117 -5.38 -7.28 4.52
CA GLY A 117 -4.29 -8.21 4.82
C GLY A 117 -4.51 -9.63 4.29
N GLN A 118 -5.26 -9.78 3.21
CA GLN A 118 -5.53 -11.07 2.54
C GLN A 118 -4.90 -11.11 1.14
N PRO A 119 -3.56 -10.94 1.00
CA PRO A 119 -2.89 -10.82 -0.30
C PRO A 119 -3.04 -12.06 -1.17
N ASP A 120 -3.03 -13.26 -0.58
CA ASP A 120 -3.15 -14.52 -1.32
C ASP A 120 -4.51 -14.66 -2.00
N GLN A 121 -5.57 -14.14 -1.38
CA GLN A 121 -6.89 -14.10 -1.98
C GLN A 121 -7.06 -12.92 -2.95
N ALA A 122 -6.42 -11.79 -2.65
CA ALA A 122 -6.47 -10.59 -3.48
C ALA A 122 -5.83 -10.80 -4.85
N GLN A 123 -4.66 -11.42 -4.91
CA GLN A 123 -3.86 -11.56 -6.11
C GLN A 123 -4.63 -12.19 -7.28
N PRO A 124 -5.27 -13.37 -7.15
CA PRO A 124 -6.03 -13.97 -8.25
C PRO A 124 -7.25 -13.14 -8.65
N VAL A 125 -7.89 -12.45 -7.71
CA VAL A 125 -9.05 -11.58 -8.01
C VAL A 125 -8.62 -10.34 -8.80
N LEU A 126 -7.52 -9.70 -8.41
CA LEU A 126 -6.95 -8.56 -9.13
C LEU A 126 -6.46 -8.96 -10.53
N ALA A 127 -5.82 -10.13 -10.66
CA ALA A 127 -5.43 -10.67 -11.96
C ALA A 127 -6.65 -10.87 -12.88
N LYS A 128 -7.75 -11.39 -12.33
CA LYS A 128 -9.00 -11.55 -13.05
C LYS A 128 -9.62 -10.19 -13.43
N ALA A 129 -9.55 -9.19 -12.55
CA ALA A 129 -10.00 -7.83 -12.86
C ALA A 129 -9.27 -7.26 -14.08
N ILE A 130 -7.94 -7.41 -14.13
CA ILE A 130 -7.10 -6.98 -15.25
C ILE A 130 -7.48 -7.73 -16.52
N ALA A 131 -7.63 -9.06 -16.45
CA ALA A 131 -8.02 -9.89 -17.58
C ALA A 131 -9.44 -9.56 -18.10
N SER A 132 -10.32 -9.08 -17.21
CA SER A 132 -11.67 -8.60 -17.55
C SER A 132 -11.70 -7.14 -18.06
N GLY A 133 -10.54 -6.53 -18.31
CA GLY A 133 -10.43 -5.19 -18.91
C GLY A 133 -10.43 -4.03 -17.91
N SER A 134 -10.16 -4.26 -16.63
CA SER A 134 -10.01 -3.17 -15.68
C SER A 134 -8.82 -2.27 -16.05
N THR A 135 -9.07 -0.96 -16.13
CA THR A 135 -8.06 0.09 -16.33
C THR A 135 -7.84 0.91 -15.05
N ASP A 136 -8.41 0.49 -13.92
CA ASP A 136 -8.24 1.19 -12.65
C ASP A 136 -6.78 1.07 -12.17
N TRP A 137 -6.06 2.20 -12.13
CA TRP A 137 -4.68 2.27 -11.63
C TRP A 137 -4.50 1.66 -10.23
N ARG A 138 -5.55 1.68 -9.41
CA ARG A 138 -5.53 1.13 -8.06
C ARG A 138 -5.37 -0.39 -8.06
N VAL A 139 -5.89 -1.08 -9.08
CA VAL A 139 -5.72 -2.53 -9.26
C VAL A 139 -4.26 -2.87 -9.54
N TYR A 140 -3.64 -2.14 -10.47
CA TYR A 140 -2.23 -2.31 -10.78
C TYR A 140 -1.34 -1.97 -9.56
N SER A 141 -1.65 -0.87 -8.86
CA SER A 141 -0.90 -0.47 -7.66
C SER A 141 -1.05 -1.50 -6.52
N ALA A 142 -2.22 -2.09 -6.32
CA ALA A 142 -2.44 -3.16 -5.34
C ALA A 142 -1.66 -4.43 -5.70
N MET A 143 -1.64 -4.80 -7.00
CA MET A 143 -0.84 -5.92 -7.49
C MET A 143 0.66 -5.72 -7.21
N GLY A 144 1.19 -4.51 -7.51
CA GLY A 144 2.56 -4.15 -7.19
C GLY A 144 2.87 -4.28 -5.69
N SER A 145 1.97 -3.79 -4.84
CA SER A 145 2.15 -3.89 -3.38
C SER A 145 2.16 -5.34 -2.87
N ILE A 146 1.36 -6.23 -3.45
CA ILE A 146 1.39 -7.67 -3.12
C ILE A 146 2.73 -8.30 -3.55
N LEU A 147 3.23 -7.94 -4.73
CA LEU A 147 4.50 -8.44 -5.23
C LEU A 147 5.70 -7.94 -4.41
N ASP A 148 5.66 -6.68 -3.93
CA ASP A 148 6.66 -6.15 -2.99
C ASP A 148 6.70 -6.97 -1.68
N GLN A 149 5.55 -7.35 -1.13
CA GLN A 149 5.46 -8.23 0.05
C GLN A 149 6.06 -9.61 -0.22
N GLN A 150 6.02 -10.08 -1.47
CA GLN A 150 6.63 -11.33 -1.91
C GLN A 150 8.13 -11.18 -2.29
N ALA A 151 8.72 -10.01 -2.07
CA ALA A 151 10.08 -9.64 -2.49
C ALA A 151 10.32 -9.74 -4.01
N LYS A 152 9.27 -9.64 -4.82
CA LYS A 152 9.31 -9.62 -6.29
C LYS A 152 9.34 -8.18 -6.81
N TYR A 153 10.37 -7.43 -6.39
CA TYR A 153 10.43 -5.98 -6.59
C TYR A 153 10.41 -5.55 -8.06
N GLY A 154 11.08 -6.30 -8.94
CA GLY A 154 11.06 -6.04 -10.39
C GLY A 154 9.65 -6.11 -10.96
N GLU A 155 8.95 -7.23 -10.70
CA GLU A 155 7.55 -7.41 -11.14
C GLU A 155 6.60 -6.37 -10.50
N ALA A 156 6.83 -6.00 -9.24
CA ALA A 156 6.05 -4.95 -8.56
C ALA A 156 6.16 -3.62 -9.30
N ARG A 157 7.39 -3.23 -9.69
CA ARG A 157 7.64 -1.98 -10.43
C ARG A 157 6.99 -1.97 -11.80
N ASP A 158 6.94 -3.09 -12.51
CA ASP A 158 6.21 -3.20 -13.78
C ASP A 158 4.73 -2.88 -13.59
N TYR A 159 4.12 -3.37 -12.51
CA TYR A 159 2.73 -3.04 -12.19
C TYR A 159 2.54 -1.58 -11.80
N TYR A 160 3.47 -0.97 -11.05
CA TYR A 160 3.39 0.46 -10.75
C TYR A 160 3.56 1.32 -12.02
N GLN A 161 4.40 0.93 -12.95
CA GLN A 161 4.52 1.60 -14.24
C GLN A 161 3.21 1.54 -15.04
N ARG A 162 2.59 0.35 -15.11
CA ARG A 162 1.26 0.20 -15.74
C ARG A 162 0.19 1.07 -15.06
N ALA A 163 0.25 1.22 -13.73
CA ALA A 163 -0.64 2.15 -13.02
C ALA A 163 -0.40 3.60 -13.45
N LEU A 164 0.85 4.02 -13.65
CA LEU A 164 1.22 5.36 -14.10
C LEU A 164 0.87 5.59 -15.58
N GLU A 165 0.85 4.56 -16.42
CA GLU A 165 0.34 4.66 -17.79
C GLU A 165 -1.14 5.00 -17.85
N THR A 166 -1.94 4.43 -16.93
CA THR A 166 -3.38 4.72 -16.85
C THR A 166 -3.67 6.06 -16.17
N THR A 167 -2.83 6.47 -15.23
CA THR A 167 -2.98 7.74 -14.49
C THR A 167 -1.60 8.38 -14.30
N PRO A 168 -1.12 9.16 -15.27
CA PRO A 168 0.17 9.83 -15.18
C PRO A 168 0.26 10.77 -13.98
N ASN A 169 1.47 10.87 -13.41
CA ASN A 169 1.77 11.78 -12.30
C ASN A 169 0.95 11.52 -11.03
N LYS A 170 0.52 10.30 -10.78
CA LYS A 170 -0.15 9.94 -9.53
C LYS A 170 0.86 9.79 -8.40
N ALA A 171 0.91 10.77 -7.49
CA ALA A 171 1.86 10.81 -6.37
C ALA A 171 1.80 9.54 -5.51
N ALA A 172 0.61 9.00 -5.24
CA ALA A 172 0.44 7.77 -4.47
C ALA A 172 1.10 6.54 -5.12
N VAL A 173 1.02 6.41 -6.46
CA VAL A 173 1.68 5.30 -7.18
C VAL A 173 3.19 5.51 -7.19
N MET A 174 3.67 6.73 -7.42
CA MET A 174 5.10 7.04 -7.35
C MET A 174 5.68 6.84 -5.94
N ASN A 175 4.87 7.09 -4.89
CA ASN A 175 5.26 6.75 -3.53
C ASN A 175 5.50 5.25 -3.36
N ASN A 176 4.58 4.41 -3.84
CA ASN A 176 4.74 2.96 -3.77
C ASN A 176 5.92 2.47 -4.62
N LEU A 177 6.10 3.02 -5.82
CA LEU A 177 7.26 2.75 -6.67
C LEU A 177 8.58 3.13 -5.97
N GLY A 178 8.63 4.28 -5.32
CA GLY A 178 9.79 4.72 -4.54
C GLY A 178 10.10 3.78 -3.38
N MET A 179 9.07 3.33 -2.67
CA MET A 179 9.23 2.36 -1.59
C MET A 179 9.64 0.97 -2.10
N SER A 180 9.19 0.56 -3.26
CA SER A 180 9.64 -0.69 -3.91
C SER A 180 11.14 -0.67 -4.19
N TYR A 181 11.68 0.45 -4.69
CA TYR A 181 13.14 0.63 -4.81
C TYR A 181 13.85 0.56 -3.45
N ALA A 182 13.27 1.18 -2.41
CA ALA A 182 13.85 1.14 -1.06
C ALA A 182 13.88 -0.28 -0.48
N LEU A 183 12.82 -1.08 -0.70
CA LEU A 183 12.74 -2.47 -0.27
C LEU A 183 13.79 -3.37 -0.95
N GLU A 184 14.15 -3.08 -2.19
CA GLU A 184 15.24 -3.76 -2.90
C GLU A 184 16.63 -3.28 -2.47
N GLY A 185 16.72 -2.12 -1.79
CA GLY A 185 17.97 -1.50 -1.36
C GLY A 185 18.50 -0.40 -2.28
N ASP A 186 17.85 -0.08 -3.39
CA ASP A 186 18.23 1.05 -4.24
C ASP A 186 17.69 2.37 -3.68
N LEU A 187 18.34 2.81 -2.58
CA LEU A 187 17.94 4.02 -1.87
C LEU A 187 18.07 5.29 -2.71
N LYS A 188 18.97 5.30 -3.71
CA LYS A 188 19.14 6.47 -4.61
C LYS A 188 17.93 6.62 -5.55
N GLN A 189 17.49 5.54 -6.17
CA GLN A 189 16.30 5.58 -7.01
C GLN A 189 15.03 5.78 -6.20
N ALA A 190 14.95 5.20 -5.00
CA ALA A 190 13.87 5.45 -4.04
C ALA A 190 13.74 6.95 -3.76
N GLU A 191 14.81 7.60 -3.35
CA GLU A 191 14.82 9.04 -3.05
C GLU A 191 14.43 9.87 -4.28
N LYS A 192 15.04 9.59 -5.43
CA LYS A 192 14.72 10.30 -6.69
C LYS A 192 13.23 10.22 -7.02
N THR A 193 12.64 9.03 -6.88
CA THR A 193 11.23 8.78 -7.17
C THR A 193 10.31 9.49 -6.17
N LEU A 194 10.62 9.42 -4.86
CA LEU A 194 9.85 10.08 -3.81
C LEU A 194 9.93 11.61 -3.90
N ARG A 195 11.10 12.18 -4.21
CA ARG A 195 11.23 13.63 -4.46
C ARG A 195 10.43 14.06 -5.69
N GLY A 196 10.47 13.25 -6.76
CA GLY A 196 9.64 13.48 -7.93
C GLY A 196 8.15 13.51 -7.58
N ALA A 197 7.68 12.54 -6.79
CA ALA A 197 6.31 12.48 -6.31
C ALA A 197 5.92 13.68 -5.43
N SER A 198 6.83 14.16 -4.56
CA SER A 198 6.60 15.32 -3.70
C SER A 198 6.41 16.62 -4.48
N ASN A 199 6.97 16.73 -5.68
CA ASN A 199 6.83 17.91 -6.53
C ASN A 199 5.49 17.94 -7.32
N LEU A 200 4.75 16.83 -7.33
CA LEU A 200 3.45 16.77 -7.98
C LEU A 200 2.38 17.52 -7.17
N PRO A 201 1.33 18.03 -7.82
CA PRO A 201 0.24 18.75 -7.15
C PRO A 201 -0.39 17.97 -5.98
N GLY A 202 -0.55 16.67 -6.11
CA GLY A 202 -1.08 15.80 -5.04
C GLY A 202 -0.04 15.32 -4.03
N GLY A 203 1.27 15.60 -4.23
CA GLY A 203 2.35 15.12 -3.38
C GLY A 203 2.80 16.10 -2.30
N LYS A 204 2.69 17.41 -2.57
CA LYS A 204 3.20 18.45 -1.65
C LYS A 204 2.61 18.41 -0.24
N ASN A 205 1.34 18.03 -0.14
CA ASN A 205 0.59 18.00 1.11
C ASN A 205 0.32 16.56 1.61
N GLU A 206 1.11 15.59 1.14
CA GLU A 206 0.95 14.19 1.51
C GLU A 206 1.96 13.80 2.61
N PRO A 207 1.52 13.72 3.89
CA PRO A 207 2.42 13.42 5.01
C PRO A 207 3.13 12.07 4.86
N ARG A 208 2.41 11.06 4.38
CA ARG A 208 2.97 9.71 4.18
C ARG A 208 4.14 9.71 3.20
N LEU A 209 4.05 10.48 2.13
CA LEU A 209 5.12 10.62 1.14
C LEU A 209 6.35 11.27 1.75
N ARG A 210 6.18 12.34 2.58
CA ARG A 210 7.30 12.99 3.28
C ARG A 210 7.94 12.06 4.31
N GLN A 211 7.14 11.30 5.07
CA GLN A 211 7.65 10.31 6.02
C GLN A 211 8.46 9.21 5.32
N ASN A 212 7.98 8.71 4.18
CA ASN A 212 8.72 7.72 3.38
C ASN A 212 10.02 8.33 2.81
N LEU A 213 9.99 9.59 2.37
CA LEU A 213 11.20 10.28 1.93
C LEU A 213 12.18 10.47 3.09
N ALA A 214 11.72 10.90 4.27
CA ALA A 214 12.55 11.02 5.46
C ALA A 214 13.19 9.68 5.84
N LEU A 215 12.42 8.58 5.80
CA LEU A 215 12.93 7.23 6.03
C LEU A 215 14.06 6.90 5.06
N VAL A 216 13.84 7.06 3.75
CA VAL A 216 14.82 6.73 2.72
C VAL A 216 16.08 7.58 2.82
N VAL A 217 15.96 8.87 3.14
CA VAL A 217 17.10 9.78 3.37
C VAL A 217 17.86 9.37 4.64
N GLY A 218 17.14 9.03 5.72
CA GLY A 218 17.74 8.54 6.97
C GLY A 218 18.47 7.20 6.79
N LEU A 219 17.92 6.26 5.99
CA LEU A 219 18.60 5.00 5.64
C LEU A 219 19.91 5.21 4.87
N GLN A 220 20.10 6.36 4.21
CA GLN A 220 21.34 6.74 3.58
C GLN A 220 22.32 7.42 4.56
N GLY A 221 22.00 7.47 5.86
CA GLY A 221 22.84 8.11 6.90
C GLY A 221 22.71 9.63 6.98
N ARG A 222 21.84 10.25 6.20
CA ARG A 222 21.62 11.72 6.18
C ARG A 222 20.58 12.12 7.22
N PHE A 223 20.89 11.91 8.50
CA PHE A 223 19.93 12.05 9.60
C PHE A 223 19.43 13.48 9.80
N ASP A 224 20.27 14.50 9.60
CA ASP A 224 19.85 15.90 9.78
C ASP A 224 18.82 16.32 8.72
N GLU A 225 19.03 15.89 7.49
CA GLU A 225 18.07 16.13 6.41
C GLU A 225 16.77 15.33 6.62
N ALA A 226 16.88 14.07 7.05
CA ALA A 226 15.72 13.24 7.37
C ALA A 226 14.89 13.87 8.50
N ARG A 227 15.55 14.41 9.53
CA ARG A 227 14.92 15.14 10.64
C ARG A 227 14.16 16.36 10.12
N GLN A 228 14.79 17.16 9.27
CA GLN A 228 14.16 18.35 8.69
C GLN A 228 12.90 18.00 7.88
N ILE A 229 12.95 16.92 7.08
CA ILE A 229 11.81 16.47 6.29
C ILE A 229 10.69 15.99 7.20
N ALA A 230 11.00 15.18 8.23
CA ALA A 230 10.01 14.59 9.13
C ALA A 230 9.31 15.64 10.02
N SER A 231 10.02 16.70 10.40
CA SER A 231 9.51 17.78 11.25
C SER A 231 8.36 18.59 10.63
N ALA A 232 8.11 18.41 9.34
CA ALA A 232 6.96 19.03 8.69
C ALA A 232 5.60 18.43 9.14
N ASP A 233 5.62 17.19 9.66
CA ASP A 233 4.39 16.43 9.97
C ASP A 233 4.38 15.85 11.39
N LEU A 234 5.54 15.70 12.02
CA LEU A 234 5.68 15.00 13.30
C LEU A 234 6.13 15.95 14.41
N PRO A 235 5.69 15.71 15.67
CA PRO A 235 6.23 16.40 16.84
C PRO A 235 7.75 16.14 17.01
N PRO A 236 8.48 17.05 17.66
CA PRO A 236 9.94 16.91 17.81
C PRO A 236 10.38 15.61 18.51
N ASP A 237 9.67 15.16 19.51
CA ASP A 237 9.94 13.92 20.25
C ASP A 237 9.78 12.67 19.38
N GLU A 238 8.78 12.62 18.52
CA GLU A 238 8.61 11.52 17.55
C GLU A 238 9.70 11.55 16.48
N VAL A 239 10.09 12.74 16.01
CA VAL A 239 11.20 12.88 15.04
C VAL A 239 12.50 12.35 15.63
N GLU A 240 12.84 12.74 16.87
CA GLU A 240 14.07 12.27 17.53
C GLU A 240 14.04 10.77 17.81
N ALA A 241 12.90 10.23 18.23
CA ALA A 241 12.73 8.80 18.42
C ALA A 241 12.97 8.01 17.12
N ASN A 242 12.41 8.50 16.00
CA ASN A 242 12.59 7.90 14.68
C ASN A 242 14.07 7.94 14.22
N MET A 243 14.75 9.08 14.41
CA MET A 243 16.16 9.21 14.06
C MET A 243 17.06 8.31 14.92
N ALA A 244 16.82 8.26 16.23
CA ALA A 244 17.56 7.36 17.13
C ALA A 244 17.35 5.88 16.75
N TYR A 245 16.14 5.50 16.38
CA TYR A 245 15.86 4.14 15.90
C TYR A 245 16.63 3.80 14.62
N LEU A 246 16.62 4.70 13.63
CA LEU A 246 17.35 4.52 12.37
C LEU A 246 18.87 4.42 12.60
N GLN A 247 19.43 5.30 13.44
CA GLN A 247 20.85 5.27 13.80
C GLN A 247 21.23 3.95 14.47
N LYS A 248 20.42 3.50 15.45
CA LYS A 248 20.64 2.23 16.13
C LYS A 248 20.58 1.04 15.17
N MET A 249 19.61 1.03 14.25
CA MET A 249 19.46 -0.01 13.25
C MET A 249 20.67 -0.07 12.32
N LEU A 250 21.15 1.07 11.83
CA LEU A 250 22.29 1.15 10.91
C LEU A 250 23.63 0.90 11.60
N ALA A 251 23.73 1.10 12.92
CA ALA A 251 24.94 0.79 13.70
C ALA A 251 25.15 -0.71 13.93
N GLN A 252 24.18 -1.57 13.64
CA GLN A 252 24.33 -3.02 13.80
C GLN A 252 25.16 -3.58 12.63
N PRO A 253 26.25 -4.33 12.89
CA PRO A 253 27.23 -4.73 11.85
C PRO A 253 26.65 -5.48 10.65
N ASN A 254 25.59 -6.25 10.86
CA ASN A 254 24.96 -7.06 9.81
C ASN A 254 23.98 -6.29 8.92
N THR A 255 23.51 -5.13 9.36
CA THR A 255 22.49 -4.35 8.63
C THR A 255 23.14 -3.57 7.49
N TRP A 256 24.35 -3.00 7.76
CA TRP A 256 25.06 -2.22 6.75
C TRP A 256 25.58 -3.05 5.58
N GLN A 257 26.08 -4.26 5.84
CA GLN A 257 26.49 -5.19 4.79
C GLN A 257 25.32 -5.62 3.91
N GLN A 258 24.16 -5.87 4.49
CA GLN A 258 22.94 -6.25 3.75
C GLN A 258 22.41 -5.09 2.87
N LEU A 259 22.64 -3.82 3.26
CA LEU A 259 22.23 -2.66 2.46
C LEU A 259 23.25 -2.32 1.36
N SER A 260 24.51 -2.69 1.52
CA SER A 260 25.59 -2.37 0.59
C SER A 260 25.89 -3.48 -0.41
N GLU A 261 25.56 -4.72 -0.11
CA GLU A 261 25.70 -5.85 -1.02
C GLU A 261 24.53 -5.86 -2.01
N LYS A 262 24.74 -5.18 -3.14
CA LYS A 262 23.89 -5.37 -4.32
C LYS A 262 23.94 -6.85 -4.69
N PRO A 263 22.83 -7.57 -4.87
CA PRO A 263 22.89 -8.90 -5.41
C PRO A 263 23.60 -8.82 -6.76
N ALA A 264 24.72 -9.51 -6.89
CA ALA A 264 25.38 -9.71 -8.17
C ALA A 264 24.36 -10.37 -9.11
N GLY A 265 24.08 -9.71 -10.23
CA GLY A 265 23.06 -10.00 -11.21
C GLY A 265 23.14 -11.38 -11.85
#